data_d187486fa68ed6ad1c0effcc7da68f34
#
_entry.id   d187486fa68ed6ad1c0effcc7da68f34
#
_cell.length_a   1.000
_cell.length_b   1.000
_cell.length_c   1.000
_cell.angle_alpha   90.00
_cell.angle_beta   90.00
_cell.angle_gamma   90.00
#
_symmetry.space_group_name_H-M   'P 1'
#
loop_
_entity.id
_entity.type
_entity.pdbx_description
1 polymer ?
#
loop_
_entity_poly.entity_id
_entity_poly.type
_entity_poly.pdbx_seq_one_letter_code
_entity_poly.pdbx_strand_id
1 'polypeptide(L)'
;MAEEKLEEFGGAKKLSKKAIKRAYWNWMFFNLSVQNFERMEGPAIIKMLADVREDLYPGDPKAQQEMLERHEVFFNTEPYLGCIVPGIVLGMEASKAEGNEDITSEFINSIKTALMGPFAGIGDSLLPGTLIPILLSVALGLCPNGEIIGPIFYIVAFLAIMLPLTWFLFSYGVKAGANAAQAVLESGVKDKVTRAAETVGLVVVGAVTASYTKFNIGLTY
;
A
#
# COMPACT_ATOMS: atom_id res chain seq x y z
N MET A 1 1.97 -14.63 31.15
CA MET A 1 1.52 -14.19 29.82
C MET A 1 1.57 -12.69 29.85
N ALA A 2 2.52 -12.09 29.10
CA ALA A 2 2.64 -10.65 29.04
C ALA A 2 1.44 -10.10 28.26
N GLU A 3 0.66 -9.22 28.87
CA GLU A 3 -0.33 -8.40 28.19
C GLU A 3 0.40 -7.58 27.14
N GLU A 4 0.24 -7.95 25.87
CA GLU A 4 0.80 -7.21 24.74
C GLU A 4 0.04 -5.88 24.69
N LYS A 5 0.75 -4.78 25.03
CA LYS A 5 0.18 -3.43 25.02
C LYS A 5 -0.44 -3.13 23.66
N LEU A 6 -1.75 -3.03 23.64
CA LEU A 6 -2.52 -2.52 22.51
C LEU A 6 -2.21 -1.03 22.36
N GLU A 7 -1.62 -0.60 21.26
CA GLU A 7 -1.44 0.83 20.96
C GLU A 7 -2.73 1.40 20.38
N GLU A 8 -3.14 2.58 20.84
CA GLU A 8 -4.25 3.33 20.28
C GLU A 8 -3.88 3.84 18.89
N PHE A 9 -4.55 3.32 17.87
CA PHE A 9 -4.50 3.82 16.52
C PHE A 9 -5.82 4.55 16.25
N GLY A 10 -5.86 5.86 16.57
CA GLY A 10 -6.87 6.80 16.10
C GLY A 10 -8.35 6.37 16.25
N GLY A 11 -8.74 5.80 17.40
CA GLY A 11 -10.15 5.46 17.66
C GLY A 11 -10.66 4.19 17.00
N ALA A 12 -9.88 3.51 16.16
CA ALA A 12 -10.24 2.23 15.57
C ALA A 12 -9.91 1.05 16.49
N LYS A 13 -10.62 -0.08 16.33
CA LYS A 13 -10.35 -1.32 17.05
C LYS A 13 -8.87 -1.60 17.02
N LYS A 14 -8.29 -1.73 18.21
CA LYS A 14 -6.85 -1.90 18.41
C LYS A 14 -6.39 -3.20 17.77
N LEU A 15 -5.95 -3.12 16.52
CA LEU A 15 -5.23 -4.22 15.93
C LEU A 15 -3.89 -4.37 16.64
N SER A 16 -3.57 -5.59 17.07
CA SER A 16 -2.26 -5.85 17.65
C SER A 16 -1.16 -5.58 16.63
N LYS A 17 0.01 -5.13 17.09
CA LYS A 17 1.20 -4.99 16.22
C LYS A 17 1.51 -6.29 15.47
N LYS A 18 1.21 -7.43 16.08
CA LYS A 18 1.37 -8.76 15.48
C LYS A 18 0.41 -8.96 14.30
N ALA A 19 -0.86 -8.56 14.43
CA ALA A 19 -1.82 -8.64 13.33
C ALA A 19 -1.41 -7.73 12.16
N ILE A 20 -1.02 -6.47 12.43
CA ILE A 20 -0.54 -5.53 11.41
C ILE A 20 0.70 -6.09 10.70
N LYS A 21 1.67 -6.65 11.45
CA LYS A 21 2.87 -7.25 10.87
C LYS A 21 2.54 -8.48 10.02
N ARG A 22 1.56 -9.29 10.43
CA ARG A 22 1.08 -10.45 9.67
C ARG A 22 0.42 -10.01 8.36
N ALA A 23 -0.45 -9.01 8.42
CA ALA A 23 -1.07 -8.41 7.23
C ALA A 23 -0.02 -7.84 6.26
N TYR A 24 0.94 -7.07 6.76
CA TYR A 24 2.04 -6.52 5.97
C TYR A 24 2.83 -7.61 5.22
N TRP A 25 3.26 -8.67 5.91
CA TRP A 25 4.01 -9.74 5.27
C TRP A 25 3.18 -10.53 4.26
N ASN A 26 1.87 -10.71 4.53
CA ASN A 26 0.98 -11.30 3.53
C ASN A 26 0.89 -10.43 2.28
N TRP A 27 0.73 -9.11 2.42
CA TRP A 27 0.80 -8.21 1.26
C TRP A 27 2.14 -8.36 0.53
N MET A 28 3.26 -8.23 1.23
CA MET A 28 4.59 -8.26 0.61
C MET A 28 4.90 -9.56 -0.13
N PHE A 29 4.42 -10.70 0.34
CA PHE A 29 4.68 -11.99 -0.32
C PHE A 29 3.64 -12.36 -1.37
N PHE A 30 2.43 -11.85 -1.30
CA PHE A 30 1.33 -12.30 -2.15
C PHE A 30 0.85 -11.25 -3.18
N ASN A 31 1.29 -9.99 -3.11
CA ASN A 31 0.83 -8.93 -4.03
C ASN A 31 0.98 -9.31 -5.51
N LEU A 32 2.09 -9.91 -5.91
CA LEU A 32 2.36 -10.33 -7.28
C LEU A 32 2.16 -11.83 -7.54
N SER A 33 1.99 -12.66 -6.49
CA SER A 33 1.95 -14.12 -6.64
C SER A 33 0.54 -14.69 -6.81
N VAL A 34 -0.50 -13.93 -6.47
CA VAL A 34 -1.92 -14.35 -6.58
C VAL A 34 -2.71 -13.48 -7.56
N GLN A 35 -2.03 -12.85 -8.49
CA GLN A 35 -2.67 -12.04 -9.53
C GLN A 35 -3.49 -12.87 -10.51
N ASN A 36 -4.59 -12.29 -10.98
CA ASN A 36 -5.33 -12.79 -12.13
C ASN A 36 -5.72 -11.62 -13.05
N PHE A 37 -6.04 -11.93 -14.31
CA PHE A 37 -6.32 -10.90 -15.32
C PHE A 37 -7.54 -10.02 -14.99
N GLU A 38 -8.54 -10.57 -14.30
CA GLU A 38 -9.79 -9.88 -13.99
C GLU A 38 -9.66 -8.90 -12.81
N ARG A 39 -8.91 -9.27 -11.78
CA ARG A 39 -8.87 -8.55 -10.49
C ARG A 39 -7.49 -8.03 -10.12
N MET A 40 -6.48 -8.35 -10.90
CA MET A 40 -5.07 -8.01 -10.69
C MET A 40 -4.59 -8.38 -9.28
N GLU A 41 -4.25 -7.40 -8.45
CA GLU A 41 -3.79 -7.57 -7.05
C GLU A 41 -4.94 -7.70 -6.04
N GLY A 42 -6.20 -7.60 -6.47
CA GLY A 42 -7.36 -7.78 -5.59
C GLY A 42 -7.30 -9.02 -4.70
N PRO A 43 -6.95 -10.22 -5.24
CA PRO A 43 -6.78 -11.43 -4.44
C PRO A 43 -5.73 -11.32 -3.33
N ALA A 44 -4.70 -10.47 -3.50
CA ALA A 44 -3.69 -10.24 -2.47
C ALA A 44 -4.26 -9.45 -1.28
N ILE A 45 -5.16 -8.49 -1.51
CA ILE A 45 -5.89 -7.81 -0.44
C ILE A 45 -6.75 -8.81 0.33
N ILE A 46 -7.47 -9.69 -0.39
CA ILE A 46 -8.29 -10.73 0.23
C ILE A 46 -7.42 -11.66 1.09
N LYS A 47 -6.27 -12.10 0.56
CA LYS A 47 -5.33 -12.96 1.31
C LYS A 47 -4.79 -12.26 2.56
N MET A 48 -4.44 -10.98 2.46
CA MET A 48 -3.99 -10.16 3.58
C MET A 48 -5.05 -10.08 4.68
N LEU A 49 -6.31 -9.80 4.33
CA LEU A 49 -7.43 -9.67 5.26
C LEU A 49 -7.84 -11.03 5.85
N ALA A 50 -7.82 -12.10 5.05
CA ALA A 50 -8.16 -13.44 5.51
C ALA A 50 -7.30 -13.91 6.69
N ASP A 51 -6.04 -13.50 6.74
CA ASP A 51 -5.13 -13.86 7.83
C ASP A 51 -5.38 -13.08 9.14
N VAL A 52 -6.07 -11.96 9.06
CA VAL A 52 -6.41 -11.12 10.22
C VAL A 52 -7.91 -11.05 10.50
N ARG A 53 -8.72 -11.86 9.79
CA ARG A 53 -10.19 -11.85 9.91
C ARG A 53 -10.68 -12.11 11.33
N GLU A 54 -10.01 -13.01 12.05
CA GLU A 54 -10.36 -13.35 13.43
C GLU A 54 -9.98 -12.22 14.41
N ASP A 55 -8.95 -11.44 14.10
CA ASP A 55 -8.59 -10.25 14.87
C ASP A 55 -9.65 -9.14 14.69
N LEU A 56 -10.25 -9.04 13.50
CA LEU A 56 -11.25 -8.02 13.14
C LEU A 56 -12.68 -8.42 13.62
N TYR A 57 -13.08 -9.63 13.31
CA TYR A 57 -14.43 -10.17 13.59
C TYR A 57 -14.36 -11.49 14.36
N PRO A 58 -13.99 -11.47 15.67
CA PRO A 58 -13.79 -12.68 16.47
C PRO A 58 -15.08 -13.48 16.57
N GLY A 59 -15.04 -14.76 16.14
CA GLY A 59 -16.17 -15.68 16.27
C GLY A 59 -17.40 -15.33 15.43
N ASP A 60 -17.27 -14.44 14.43
CA ASP A 60 -18.35 -14.10 13.50
C ASP A 60 -17.97 -14.47 12.05
N PRO A 61 -18.19 -15.73 11.63
CA PRO A 61 -17.88 -16.20 10.29
C PRO A 61 -18.60 -15.43 9.19
N LYS A 62 -19.81 -14.93 9.47
CA LYS A 62 -20.61 -14.18 8.50
C LYS A 62 -19.98 -12.82 8.22
N ALA A 63 -19.63 -12.05 9.23
CA ALA A 63 -18.96 -10.77 9.08
C ALA A 63 -17.56 -10.94 8.45
N GLN A 64 -16.83 -12.01 8.78
CA GLN A 64 -15.56 -12.36 8.14
C GLN A 64 -15.72 -12.61 6.64
N GLN A 65 -16.74 -13.36 6.24
CA GLN A 65 -17.03 -13.63 4.84
C GLN A 65 -17.45 -12.35 4.09
N GLU A 66 -18.37 -11.56 4.64
CA GLU A 66 -18.79 -10.28 4.06
C GLU A 66 -17.63 -9.32 3.89
N MET A 67 -16.68 -9.30 4.83
CA MET A 67 -15.44 -8.53 4.70
C MET A 67 -14.62 -8.97 3.49
N LEU A 68 -14.42 -10.26 3.27
CA LEU A 68 -13.61 -10.75 2.14
C LEU A 68 -14.32 -10.52 0.81
N GLU A 69 -15.63 -10.75 0.72
CA GLU A 69 -16.44 -10.58 -0.48
C GLU A 69 -16.43 -9.13 -0.99
N ARG A 70 -16.47 -8.12 -0.11
CA ARG A 70 -16.42 -6.72 -0.52
C ARG A 70 -15.10 -6.32 -1.20
N HIS A 71 -14.05 -7.12 -1.04
CA HIS A 71 -12.75 -6.91 -1.68
C HIS A 71 -12.55 -7.73 -2.96
N GLU A 72 -13.55 -8.50 -3.40
CA GLU A 72 -13.55 -9.22 -4.67
C GLU A 72 -13.70 -8.29 -5.89
N VAL A 73 -13.01 -7.17 -5.89
CA VAL A 73 -13.04 -6.15 -6.93
C VAL A 73 -11.63 -5.94 -7.49
N PHE A 74 -11.57 -5.33 -8.65
CA PHE A 74 -10.30 -4.94 -9.28
C PHE A 74 -9.49 -4.02 -8.36
N PHE A 75 -8.21 -4.32 -8.24
CA PHE A 75 -7.22 -3.47 -7.59
C PHE A 75 -5.87 -3.69 -8.24
N ASN A 76 -5.16 -2.62 -8.59
CA ASN A 76 -3.82 -2.67 -9.15
C ASN A 76 -3.05 -1.40 -8.81
N THR A 77 -1.88 -1.56 -8.23
CA THR A 77 -0.99 -0.45 -7.88
C THR A 77 0.47 -0.89 -8.05
N GLU A 78 1.41 0.01 -7.82
CA GLU A 78 2.80 -0.41 -7.67
C GLU A 78 2.96 -1.06 -6.28
N PRO A 79 3.41 -2.32 -6.17
CA PRO A 79 3.27 -3.12 -4.95
C PRO A 79 4.01 -2.60 -3.73
N TYR A 80 5.15 -1.92 -3.93
CA TYR A 80 6.01 -1.45 -2.84
C TYR A 80 5.53 -0.11 -2.27
N LEU A 81 5.50 0.97 -3.08
CA LEU A 81 5.04 2.27 -2.59
C LEU A 81 3.51 2.31 -2.44
N GLY A 82 2.80 1.61 -3.32
CA GLY A 82 1.36 1.45 -3.24
C GLY A 82 0.88 0.61 -2.04
N CYS A 83 1.77 -0.03 -1.28
CA CYS A 83 1.43 -0.79 -0.06
C CYS A 83 0.73 0.05 1.02
N ILE A 84 0.80 1.38 0.92
CA ILE A 84 0.04 2.29 1.77
C ILE A 84 -1.47 2.09 1.61
N VAL A 85 -1.95 1.76 0.39
CA VAL A 85 -3.38 1.58 0.11
C VAL A 85 -3.95 0.33 0.81
N PRO A 86 -3.36 -0.88 0.71
CA PRO A 86 -3.74 -2.01 1.56
C PRO A 86 -3.66 -1.71 3.06
N GLY A 87 -2.70 -0.89 3.49
CA GLY A 87 -2.64 -0.40 4.87
C GLY A 87 -3.88 0.43 5.23
N ILE A 88 -4.27 1.39 4.38
CA ILE A 88 -5.50 2.18 4.55
C ILE A 88 -6.74 1.27 4.62
N VAL A 89 -6.83 0.29 3.73
CA VAL A 89 -7.92 -0.69 3.72
C VAL A 89 -8.00 -1.42 5.05
N LEU A 90 -6.89 -1.92 5.57
CA LEU A 90 -6.85 -2.61 6.86
C LEU A 90 -7.31 -1.70 8.01
N GLY A 91 -6.90 -0.43 8.02
CA GLY A 91 -7.35 0.54 9.02
C GLY A 91 -8.84 0.84 8.94
N MET A 92 -9.39 0.97 7.73
CA MET A 92 -10.83 1.17 7.51
C MET A 92 -11.65 -0.05 7.94
N GLU A 93 -11.19 -1.28 7.60
CA GLU A 93 -11.84 -2.51 8.05
C GLU A 93 -11.83 -2.65 9.58
N ALA A 94 -10.73 -2.24 10.22
CA ALA A 94 -10.68 -2.21 11.68
C ALA A 94 -11.72 -1.24 12.27
N SER A 95 -11.86 -0.06 11.71
CA SER A 95 -12.85 0.92 12.14
C SER A 95 -14.29 0.44 11.90
N LYS A 96 -14.53 -0.19 10.74
CA LYS A 96 -15.83 -0.81 10.43
C LYS A 96 -16.17 -1.92 11.41
N ALA A 97 -15.21 -2.75 11.78
CA ALA A 97 -15.38 -3.84 12.75
C ALA A 97 -15.69 -3.34 14.17
N GLU A 98 -15.38 -2.08 14.49
CA GLU A 98 -15.78 -1.41 15.74
C GLU A 98 -17.21 -0.86 15.72
N GLY A 99 -17.92 -1.06 14.62
CA GLY A 99 -19.31 -0.59 14.47
C GLY A 99 -19.43 0.81 13.88
N ASN A 100 -18.40 1.33 13.22
CA ASN A 100 -18.51 2.59 12.50
C ASN A 100 -19.33 2.39 11.22
N GLU A 101 -20.60 2.79 11.26
CA GLU A 101 -21.56 2.63 10.16
C GLU A 101 -21.27 3.53 8.96
N ASP A 102 -20.53 4.63 9.15
CA ASP A 102 -20.13 5.54 8.05
C ASP A 102 -19.10 4.90 7.12
N ILE A 103 -18.39 3.87 7.56
CA ILE A 103 -17.47 3.09 6.76
C ILE A 103 -18.22 2.01 5.99
N THR A 104 -18.89 2.43 4.92
CA THR A 104 -19.60 1.50 4.03
C THR A 104 -18.64 0.73 3.11
N SER A 105 -19.09 -0.38 2.53
CA SER A 105 -18.34 -1.15 1.55
C SER A 105 -17.98 -0.30 0.31
N GLU A 106 -18.94 0.54 -0.12
CA GLU A 106 -18.78 1.47 -1.24
C GLU A 106 -17.72 2.53 -0.93
N PHE A 107 -17.68 3.02 0.31
CA PHE A 107 -16.68 4.02 0.72
C PHE A 107 -15.27 3.41 0.69
N ILE A 108 -15.07 2.21 1.25
CA ILE A 108 -13.79 1.51 1.22
C ILE A 108 -13.31 1.31 -0.23
N ASN A 109 -14.20 0.83 -1.11
CA ASN A 109 -13.87 0.59 -2.52
C ASN A 109 -13.63 1.89 -3.31
N SER A 110 -14.33 2.97 -2.98
CA SER A 110 -14.08 4.30 -3.56
C SER A 110 -12.68 4.80 -3.23
N ILE A 111 -12.24 4.67 -1.98
CA ILE A 111 -10.89 5.05 -1.54
C ILE A 111 -9.83 4.19 -2.24
N LYS A 112 -10.02 2.86 -2.32
CA LYS A 112 -9.12 1.98 -3.08
C LYS A 112 -8.96 2.46 -4.53
N THR A 113 -10.07 2.70 -5.21
CA THR A 113 -10.08 3.13 -6.62
C THR A 113 -9.44 4.50 -6.80
N ALA A 114 -9.70 5.45 -5.90
CA ALA A 114 -9.12 6.79 -5.98
C ALA A 114 -7.61 6.81 -5.76
N LEU A 115 -7.07 5.90 -4.93
CA LEU A 115 -5.66 5.89 -4.56
C LEU A 115 -4.79 4.97 -5.42
N MET A 116 -5.35 3.88 -5.98
CA MET A 116 -4.55 2.89 -6.71
C MET A 116 -3.78 3.50 -7.89
N GLY A 117 -4.41 4.34 -8.69
CA GLY A 117 -3.80 4.97 -9.87
C GLY A 117 -2.65 5.93 -9.52
N PRO A 118 -2.87 6.94 -8.65
CA PRO A 118 -1.81 7.83 -8.19
C PRO A 118 -0.60 7.11 -7.59
N PHE A 119 -0.82 6.12 -6.72
CA PHE A 119 0.28 5.37 -6.13
C PHE A 119 0.98 4.43 -7.12
N ALA A 120 0.26 3.86 -8.10
CA ALA A 120 0.88 3.15 -9.22
C ALA A 120 1.81 4.10 -10.01
N GLY A 121 1.33 5.26 -10.42
CA GLY A 121 2.13 6.22 -11.19
C GLY A 121 3.37 6.72 -10.45
N ILE A 122 3.28 6.99 -9.15
CA ILE A 122 4.42 7.35 -8.30
C ILE A 122 5.41 6.19 -8.23
N GLY A 123 4.93 4.99 -7.91
CA GLY A 123 5.76 3.81 -7.72
C GLY A 123 6.48 3.40 -9.00
N ASP A 124 5.78 3.32 -10.11
CA ASP A 124 6.33 2.96 -11.42
C ASP A 124 7.38 3.96 -11.92
N SER A 125 7.23 5.24 -11.56
CA SER A 125 8.22 6.25 -11.90
C SER A 125 9.46 6.20 -11.01
N LEU A 126 9.28 5.99 -9.71
CA LEU A 126 10.38 6.03 -8.75
C LEU A 126 11.17 4.73 -8.70
N LEU A 127 10.51 3.56 -8.75
CA LEU A 127 11.20 2.29 -8.60
C LEU A 127 11.83 1.82 -9.92
N PRO A 128 11.08 1.39 -10.94
CA PRO A 128 11.69 0.96 -12.20
C PRO A 128 12.30 2.13 -13.00
N GLY A 129 11.78 3.34 -12.83
CA GLY A 129 12.28 4.52 -13.55
C GLY A 129 13.52 5.18 -12.93
N THR A 130 13.80 4.99 -11.65
CA THR A 130 14.87 5.72 -10.97
C THR A 130 15.72 4.82 -10.06
N LEU A 131 15.14 4.24 -9.00
CA LEU A 131 15.89 3.53 -7.97
C LEU A 131 16.59 2.28 -8.54
N ILE A 132 15.86 1.44 -9.27
CA ILE A 132 16.38 0.20 -9.82
C ILE A 132 17.53 0.46 -10.81
N PRO A 133 17.41 1.37 -11.79
CA PRO A 133 18.53 1.69 -12.69
C PRO A 133 19.76 2.23 -11.96
N ILE A 134 19.60 3.07 -10.94
CA ILE A 134 20.72 3.58 -10.13
C ILE A 134 21.44 2.42 -9.42
N LEU A 135 20.70 1.57 -8.71
CA LEU A 135 21.28 0.43 -7.99
C LEU A 135 21.95 -0.56 -8.95
N LEU A 136 21.35 -0.82 -10.11
CA LEU A 136 21.94 -1.67 -11.15
C LEU A 136 23.21 -1.08 -11.71
N SER A 137 23.26 0.23 -11.97
CA SER A 137 24.46 0.89 -12.48
C SER A 137 25.62 0.75 -11.50
N VAL A 138 25.39 0.94 -10.21
CA VAL A 138 26.40 0.73 -9.17
C VAL A 138 26.82 -0.75 -9.10
N ALA A 139 25.84 -1.67 -9.10
CA ALA A 139 26.12 -3.09 -9.06
C ALA A 139 26.97 -3.58 -10.23
N LEU A 140 26.67 -3.11 -11.45
CA LEU A 140 27.47 -3.42 -12.65
C LEU A 140 28.89 -2.87 -12.56
N GLY A 141 29.06 -1.67 -11.99
CA GLY A 141 30.38 -1.09 -11.73
C GLY A 141 31.22 -1.88 -10.73
N LEU A 142 30.56 -2.64 -9.82
CA LEU A 142 31.20 -3.50 -8.83
C LEU A 142 31.55 -4.92 -9.35
N CYS A 143 31.14 -5.27 -10.57
CA CYS A 143 31.39 -6.60 -11.14
C CYS A 143 31.87 -6.55 -12.61
N PRO A 144 32.95 -5.79 -12.94
CA PRO A 144 33.40 -5.63 -14.31
C PRO A 144 33.85 -6.93 -14.97
N ASN A 145 34.26 -7.93 -14.20
CA ASN A 145 34.67 -9.25 -14.70
C ASN A 145 33.70 -10.39 -14.28
N GLY A 146 32.49 -10.03 -13.82
CA GLY A 146 31.48 -11.01 -13.40
C GLY A 146 31.56 -11.40 -11.93
N GLU A 147 32.16 -10.57 -11.08
CA GLU A 147 32.24 -10.81 -9.64
C GLU A 147 30.84 -10.79 -8.99
N ILE A 148 30.64 -11.67 -8.00
CA ILE A 148 29.37 -11.82 -7.28
C ILE A 148 29.02 -10.62 -6.39
N ILE A 149 29.96 -9.71 -6.13
CA ILE A 149 29.78 -8.57 -5.24
C ILE A 149 28.70 -7.61 -5.74
N GLY A 150 28.58 -7.43 -7.06
CA GLY A 150 27.55 -6.56 -7.66
C GLY A 150 26.12 -7.04 -7.37
N PRO A 151 25.76 -8.30 -7.69
CA PRO A 151 24.45 -8.88 -7.32
C PRO A 151 24.17 -8.83 -5.83
N ILE A 152 25.15 -9.15 -4.98
CA ILE A 152 24.99 -9.05 -3.51
C ILE A 152 24.70 -7.61 -3.08
N PHE A 153 25.47 -6.65 -3.58
CA PHE A 153 25.24 -5.24 -3.32
C PHE A 153 23.81 -4.83 -3.70
N TYR A 154 23.37 -5.19 -4.92
CA TYR A 154 22.03 -4.84 -5.39
C TYR A 154 20.93 -5.35 -4.45
N ILE A 155 20.97 -6.64 -4.10
CA ILE A 155 19.97 -7.26 -3.22
C ILE A 155 19.98 -6.60 -1.85
N VAL A 156 21.15 -6.45 -1.24
CA VAL A 156 21.28 -5.86 0.11
C VAL A 156 20.82 -4.40 0.11
N ALA A 157 21.27 -3.60 -0.83
CA ALA A 157 20.90 -2.19 -0.93
C ALA A 157 19.40 -2.01 -1.19
N PHE A 158 18.82 -2.78 -2.12
CA PHE A 158 17.40 -2.74 -2.42
C PHE A 158 16.57 -3.11 -1.20
N LEU A 159 16.87 -4.21 -0.52
CA LEU A 159 16.14 -4.65 0.66
C LEU A 159 16.31 -3.68 1.84
N ALA A 160 17.51 -3.12 2.04
CA ALA A 160 17.79 -2.16 3.09
C ALA A 160 16.99 -0.85 2.93
N ILE A 161 16.68 -0.46 1.71
CA ILE A 161 15.84 0.70 1.41
C ILE A 161 14.36 0.33 1.48
N MET A 162 13.97 -0.75 0.80
CA MET A 162 12.57 -1.05 0.57
C MET A 162 11.85 -1.60 1.81
N LEU A 163 12.48 -2.46 2.60
CA LEU A 163 11.79 -3.03 3.78
C LEU A 163 11.40 -1.98 4.83
N PRO A 164 12.28 -1.06 5.25
CA PRO A 164 11.87 0.00 6.17
C PRO A 164 10.83 0.95 5.58
N LEU A 165 11.00 1.31 4.29
CA LEU A 165 10.09 2.23 3.61
C LEU A 165 8.69 1.65 3.47
N THR A 166 8.56 0.43 2.98
CA THR A 166 7.26 -0.24 2.81
C THR A 166 6.59 -0.52 4.16
N TRP A 167 7.35 -0.91 5.19
CA TRP A 167 6.80 -1.05 6.54
C TRP A 167 6.26 0.29 7.08
N PHE A 168 7.00 1.37 6.89
CA PHE A 168 6.57 2.71 7.28
C PHE A 168 5.29 3.12 6.55
N LEU A 169 5.25 2.97 5.21
CA LEU A 169 4.10 3.34 4.38
C LEU A 169 2.86 2.51 4.73
N PHE A 170 3.01 1.20 4.87
CA PHE A 170 1.90 0.32 5.25
C PHE A 170 1.36 0.68 6.63
N SER A 171 2.22 0.83 7.63
CA SER A 171 1.83 1.19 9.00
C SER A 171 1.20 2.58 9.07
N TYR A 172 1.71 3.54 8.29
CA TYR A 172 1.11 4.86 8.15
C TYR A 172 -0.28 4.75 7.50
N GLY A 173 -0.42 3.92 6.46
CA GLY A 173 -1.70 3.62 5.83
C GLY A 173 -2.74 3.08 6.81
N VAL A 174 -2.37 2.15 7.69
CA VAL A 174 -3.28 1.62 8.73
C VAL A 174 -3.79 2.74 9.64
N LYS A 175 -2.90 3.62 10.09
CA LYS A 175 -3.28 4.79 10.91
C LYS A 175 -4.18 5.76 10.14
N ALA A 176 -3.83 6.06 8.90
CA ALA A 176 -4.60 6.96 8.04
C ALA A 176 -6.00 6.42 7.75
N GLY A 177 -6.14 5.10 7.50
CA GLY A 177 -7.42 4.44 7.28
C GLY A 177 -8.33 4.49 8.51
N ALA A 178 -7.77 4.26 9.69
CA ALA A 178 -8.49 4.39 10.95
C ALA A 178 -8.97 5.84 11.19
N ASN A 179 -8.12 6.83 10.90
CA ASN A 179 -8.45 8.25 11.05
C ASN A 179 -9.41 8.76 9.95
N ALA A 180 -9.36 8.20 8.74
CA ALA A 180 -10.31 8.54 7.68
C ALA A 180 -11.74 8.20 8.09
N ALA A 181 -11.92 7.16 8.88
CA ALA A 181 -13.18 6.81 9.50
C ALA A 181 -13.73 7.93 10.42
N GLN A 182 -12.87 8.55 11.22
CA GLN A 182 -13.26 9.69 12.06
C GLN A 182 -13.50 10.96 11.24
N ALA A 183 -12.71 11.17 10.19
CA ALA A 183 -12.82 12.35 9.34
C ALA A 183 -14.06 12.36 8.45
N VAL A 184 -14.66 11.19 8.16
CA VAL A 184 -15.96 11.08 7.46
C VAL A 184 -17.09 11.59 8.33
N LEU A 185 -16.99 11.44 9.66
CA LEU A 185 -17.94 12.02 10.62
C LEU A 185 -17.91 13.55 10.63
N GLU A 186 -16.76 14.15 10.27
CA GLU A 186 -16.60 15.60 10.11
C GLU A 186 -16.91 16.00 8.66
N SER A 187 -18.18 16.28 8.39
CA SER A 187 -18.79 16.56 7.08
C SER A 187 -17.88 17.30 6.06
N GLY A 188 -17.64 16.69 4.90
CA GLY A 188 -16.96 17.29 3.75
C GLY A 188 -15.56 16.73 3.44
N VAL A 189 -15.06 15.76 4.18
CA VAL A 189 -13.72 15.18 3.99
C VAL A 189 -13.63 14.26 2.78
N LYS A 190 -14.73 13.58 2.40
CA LYS A 190 -14.77 12.71 1.20
C LYS A 190 -14.27 13.47 -0.04
N ASP A 191 -14.80 14.66 -0.29
CA ASP A 191 -14.39 15.49 -1.43
C ASP A 191 -12.97 16.05 -1.28
N LYS A 192 -12.50 16.30 -0.04
CA LYS A 192 -11.14 16.78 0.22
C LYS A 192 -10.10 15.68 0.00
N VAL A 193 -10.37 14.44 0.44
CA VAL A 193 -9.47 13.30 0.25
C VAL A 193 -9.37 12.95 -1.24
N THR A 194 -10.48 12.90 -1.95
CA THR A 194 -10.50 12.68 -3.41
C THR A 194 -9.71 13.76 -4.14
N ARG A 195 -9.98 15.05 -3.85
CA ARG A 195 -9.22 16.16 -4.46
C ARG A 195 -7.74 16.16 -4.09
N ALA A 196 -7.38 15.80 -2.86
CA ALA A 196 -5.98 15.69 -2.46
C ALA A 196 -5.27 14.56 -3.23
N ALA A 197 -5.90 13.38 -3.38
CA ALA A 197 -5.37 12.28 -4.16
C ALA A 197 -5.22 12.65 -5.65
N GLU A 198 -6.22 13.30 -6.25
CA GLU A 198 -6.17 13.83 -7.62
C GLU A 198 -5.05 14.87 -7.79
N THR A 199 -4.91 15.80 -6.84
CA THR A 199 -3.88 16.85 -6.88
C THR A 199 -2.48 16.25 -6.78
N VAL A 200 -2.26 15.29 -5.89
CA VAL A 200 -0.99 14.57 -5.77
C VAL A 200 -0.70 13.82 -7.08
N GLY A 201 -1.68 13.13 -7.64
CA GLY A 201 -1.55 12.45 -8.93
C GLY A 201 -1.14 13.40 -10.05
N LEU A 202 -1.80 14.55 -10.18
CA LEU A 202 -1.48 15.56 -11.20
C LEU A 202 -0.09 16.17 -11.01
N VAL A 203 0.32 16.47 -9.78
CA VAL A 203 1.68 17.01 -9.49
C VAL A 203 2.75 16.00 -9.83
N VAL A 204 2.54 14.71 -9.51
CA VAL A 204 3.50 13.65 -9.82
C VAL A 204 3.60 13.43 -11.33
N VAL A 205 2.48 13.30 -12.03
CA VAL A 205 2.46 13.18 -13.51
C VAL A 205 3.15 14.39 -14.15
N GLY A 206 2.87 15.60 -13.68
CA GLY A 206 3.53 16.81 -14.15
C GLY A 206 5.05 16.81 -13.92
N ALA A 207 5.51 16.41 -12.74
CA ALA A 207 6.93 16.33 -12.39
C ALA A 207 7.68 15.28 -13.23
N VAL A 208 7.06 14.10 -13.42
CA VAL A 208 7.60 13.03 -14.26
C VAL A 208 7.70 13.47 -15.71
N THR A 209 6.64 14.06 -16.27
CA THR A 209 6.61 14.57 -17.64
C THR A 209 7.69 15.63 -17.84
N ALA A 210 7.84 16.58 -16.90
CA ALA A 210 8.87 17.60 -16.96
C ALA A 210 10.30 17.03 -16.92
N SER A 211 10.53 15.99 -16.11
CA SER A 211 11.81 15.30 -16.02
C SER A 211 12.16 14.57 -17.30
N TYR A 212 11.20 13.85 -17.91
CA TYR A 212 11.41 13.20 -19.23
C TYR A 212 11.64 14.20 -20.35
N THR A 213 10.96 15.33 -20.35
CA THR A 213 11.15 16.39 -21.36
C THR A 213 12.54 16.99 -21.26
N LYS A 214 13.03 17.29 -20.03
CA LYS A 214 14.41 17.77 -19.84
C LYS A 214 15.47 16.78 -20.31
N PHE A 215 15.28 15.48 -20.02
CA PHE A 215 16.18 14.43 -20.44
C PHE A 215 16.28 14.32 -21.97
N ASN A 216 15.15 14.34 -22.67
CA ASN A 216 15.13 14.27 -24.14
C ASN A 216 15.70 15.50 -24.82
N ILE A 217 15.49 16.71 -24.28
CA ILE A 217 16.09 17.94 -24.81
C ILE A 217 17.60 17.95 -24.61
N GLY A 218 18.12 17.39 -23.50
CA GLY A 218 19.55 17.27 -23.21
C GLY A 218 20.31 16.28 -24.11
N LEU A 219 19.62 15.36 -24.80
CA LEU A 219 20.22 14.41 -25.73
C LEU A 219 20.23 14.90 -27.20
N THR A 220 19.66 16.06 -27.48
CA THR A 220 19.55 16.64 -28.84
C THR A 220 20.57 17.75 -29.13
N TYR A 221 21.56 17.96 -28.26
CA TYR A 221 22.67 18.89 -28.48
C TYR A 221 24.04 18.23 -28.30
#